data_be86f5951b9ddcca5e4d0fd2c6bb87d8
#
_entry.id   be86f5951b9ddcca5e4d0fd2c6bb87d8
#
_cell.length_a   1.000
_cell.length_b   1.000
_cell.length_c   1.000
_cell.angle_alpha   90.00
_cell.angle_beta   90.00
_cell.angle_gamma   90.00
#
_symmetry.space_group_name_H-M   'P 1'
#
loop_
_entity.id
_entity.type
_entity.pdbx_description
1 polymer ?
#
loop_
_entity_poly.entity_id
_entity_poly.type
_entity_poly.pdbx_seq_one_letter_code
_entity_poly.pdbx_strand_id
1 'polypeptide(L)'
;MRLCENQMKTREFTQILQENPGKALFFEYQTGQYVRTDYHITEIKNVNFDTVDCGGIRNQWSEVHIQLWENEIPEPDHAVDTSKAMKIFEVVNRVRETYSEASIKFEYGNSVFPTAVLPVHNIKDTGNALIVQLTPDQTTCKAKDRATSPEEKAAACCGPVAEKPKLTLVSLQQSDSNTCEPGSGCC
;
A
#
# COMPACT_ATOMS: atom_id res chain seq x y z
N MET A 1 -17.78 3.23 -10.78
CA MET A 1 -16.50 3.33 -11.46
C MET A 1 -15.78 4.58 -10.96
N ARG A 2 -15.18 4.51 -9.74
CA ARG A 2 -14.56 5.67 -9.04
C ARG A 2 -13.24 5.32 -8.35
N LEU A 3 -12.46 4.33 -8.82
CA LEU A 3 -11.37 3.76 -8.02
C LEU A 3 -9.98 3.80 -8.65
N CYS A 4 -9.78 4.36 -9.85
CA CYS A 4 -8.44 4.45 -10.44
C CYS A 4 -8.10 5.80 -11.10
N GLU A 5 -8.97 6.81 -11.04
CA GLU A 5 -8.78 8.00 -11.87
C GLU A 5 -7.87 9.08 -11.29
N ASN A 6 -7.31 8.90 -10.08
CA ASN A 6 -6.48 9.96 -9.47
C ASN A 6 -5.22 9.46 -8.76
N GLN A 7 -4.71 8.28 -9.11
CA GLN A 7 -3.40 7.86 -8.61
C GLN A 7 -2.31 8.39 -9.54
N MET A 8 -1.30 9.05 -8.96
CA MET A 8 -0.16 9.60 -9.70
C MET A 8 0.52 8.50 -10.51
N LYS A 9 0.75 8.75 -11.80
CA LYS A 9 1.49 7.86 -12.67
C LYS A 9 2.99 8.05 -12.54
N THR A 10 3.75 7.00 -12.82
CA THR A 10 5.22 7.05 -12.77
C THR A 10 5.77 8.16 -13.66
N ARG A 11 5.24 8.35 -14.89
CA ARG A 11 5.66 9.43 -15.80
C ARG A 11 5.41 10.83 -15.21
N GLU A 12 4.29 11.02 -14.50
CA GLU A 12 3.94 12.31 -13.90
C GLU A 12 4.90 12.64 -12.77
N PHE A 13 5.21 11.65 -11.93
CA PHE A 13 6.19 11.82 -10.85
C PHE A 13 7.58 12.13 -11.40
N THR A 14 8.08 11.36 -12.39
CA THR A 14 9.40 11.62 -12.98
C THR A 14 9.46 12.96 -13.70
N GLN A 15 8.37 13.39 -14.35
CA GLN A 15 8.28 14.72 -14.95
C GLN A 15 8.41 15.83 -13.90
N ILE A 16 7.71 15.70 -12.76
CA ILE A 16 7.82 16.67 -11.65
C ILE A 16 9.26 16.75 -11.14
N LEU A 17 9.96 15.62 -11.00
CA LEU A 17 11.37 15.63 -10.60
C LEU A 17 12.25 16.34 -11.62
N GLN A 18 12.04 16.10 -12.93
CA GLN A 18 12.79 16.72 -14.03
C GLN A 18 12.58 18.23 -14.11
N GLU A 19 11.36 18.70 -13.86
CA GLU A 19 11.01 20.12 -13.86
C GLU A 19 11.54 20.86 -12.63
N ASN A 20 12.00 20.14 -11.60
CA ASN A 20 12.46 20.71 -10.33
C ASN A 20 13.87 20.20 -9.93
N PRO A 21 14.91 20.40 -10.77
CA PRO A 21 16.22 19.80 -10.52
C PRO A 21 16.89 20.38 -9.27
N GLY A 22 17.54 19.52 -8.47
CA GLY A 22 18.32 19.89 -7.30
C GLY A 22 17.51 20.30 -6.07
N LYS A 23 16.18 20.23 -6.11
CA LYS A 23 15.37 20.44 -4.90
C LYS A 23 15.51 19.26 -3.95
N ALA A 24 15.58 19.51 -2.65
CA ALA A 24 15.51 18.47 -1.64
C ALA A 24 14.20 17.69 -1.77
N LEU A 25 14.27 16.37 -1.59
CA LEU A 25 13.12 15.50 -1.76
C LEU A 25 12.76 14.85 -0.42
N PHE A 26 11.60 15.19 0.14
CA PHE A 26 11.11 14.69 1.41
C PHE A 26 9.85 13.85 1.22
N PHE A 27 9.66 12.87 2.10
CA PHE A 27 8.46 12.04 2.13
C PHE A 27 7.76 12.16 3.48
N GLU A 28 6.51 12.59 3.46
CA GLU A 28 5.62 12.62 4.61
C GLU A 28 4.72 11.37 4.55
N TYR A 29 4.98 10.37 5.41
CA TYR A 29 4.26 9.10 5.40
C TYR A 29 3.02 9.07 6.30
N GLN A 30 2.94 10.01 7.24
CA GLN A 30 1.77 10.36 8.05
C GLN A 30 1.81 11.86 8.32
N THR A 31 0.68 12.45 8.66
CA THR A 31 0.60 13.90 8.94
C THR A 31 1.65 14.33 9.96
N GLY A 32 2.59 15.16 9.54
CA GLY A 32 3.70 15.65 10.36
C GLY A 32 4.80 14.63 10.65
N GLN A 33 4.74 13.42 10.06
CA GLN A 33 5.76 12.39 10.21
C GLN A 33 6.49 12.19 8.88
N TYR A 34 7.79 12.33 8.90
CA TYR A 34 8.63 12.29 7.71
C TYR A 34 9.58 11.10 7.75
N VAL A 35 9.85 10.54 6.58
CA VAL A 35 11.00 9.67 6.37
C VAL A 35 12.25 10.49 6.70
N ARG A 36 13.20 9.89 7.39
CA ARG A 36 14.44 10.56 7.80
C ARG A 36 15.19 11.10 6.58
N THR A 37 15.82 12.25 6.68
CA THR A 37 16.41 12.97 5.53
C THR A 37 17.54 12.23 4.83
N ASP A 38 18.17 11.28 5.52
CA ASP A 38 19.26 10.42 5.04
C ASP A 38 18.78 9.06 4.50
N TYR A 39 17.50 8.99 4.10
CA TYR A 39 16.94 7.77 3.48
C TYR A 39 17.62 7.43 2.15
N HIS A 40 17.54 6.16 1.78
CA HIS A 40 17.96 5.63 0.50
C HIS A 40 16.76 5.22 -0.34
N ILE A 41 16.85 5.41 -1.66
CA ILE A 41 16.00 4.72 -2.63
C ILE A 41 16.73 3.43 -2.99
N THR A 42 16.27 2.30 -2.48
CA THR A 42 16.99 1.03 -2.59
C THR A 42 16.50 0.16 -3.74
N GLU A 43 15.21 0.26 -4.08
CA GLU A 43 14.64 -0.52 -5.17
C GLU A 43 13.56 0.26 -5.91
N ILE A 44 13.48 0.06 -7.24
CA ILE A 44 12.34 0.44 -8.09
C ILE A 44 11.78 -0.85 -8.69
N LYS A 45 10.56 -1.22 -8.28
CA LYS A 45 9.91 -2.48 -8.63
C LYS A 45 8.81 -2.24 -9.66
N ASN A 46 8.79 -3.01 -10.77
CA ASN A 46 7.59 -3.17 -11.58
C ASN A 46 6.76 -4.32 -11.00
N VAL A 47 5.55 -4.06 -10.59
CA VAL A 47 4.67 -5.03 -9.93
C VAL A 47 3.45 -5.27 -10.79
N ASN A 48 3.15 -6.54 -11.07
CA ASN A 48 1.96 -6.94 -11.80
C ASN A 48 1.02 -7.69 -10.84
N PHE A 49 -0.22 -7.23 -10.78
CA PHE A 49 -1.26 -7.84 -9.98
C PHE A 49 -2.20 -8.66 -10.85
N ASP A 50 -2.50 -9.86 -10.39
CA ASP A 50 -3.51 -10.75 -10.94
C ASP A 50 -4.35 -11.26 -9.77
N THR A 51 -5.57 -10.81 -9.67
CA THR A 51 -6.42 -11.04 -8.51
C THR A 51 -7.82 -11.49 -8.95
N VAL A 52 -8.47 -12.25 -8.09
CA VAL A 52 -9.91 -12.54 -8.22
C VAL A 52 -10.59 -11.98 -6.98
N ASP A 53 -11.62 -11.16 -7.16
CA ASP A 53 -12.38 -10.63 -6.04
C ASP A 53 -13.44 -11.60 -5.51
N CYS A 54 -14.10 -11.24 -4.40
CA CYS A 54 -15.13 -12.07 -3.78
C CYS A 54 -16.38 -12.31 -4.65
N GLY A 55 -16.55 -11.56 -5.73
CA GLY A 55 -17.58 -11.76 -6.75
C GLY A 55 -17.13 -12.66 -7.91
N GLY A 56 -15.94 -13.28 -7.82
CA GLY A 56 -15.40 -14.17 -8.84
C GLY A 56 -14.85 -13.47 -10.09
N ILE A 57 -14.67 -12.15 -10.06
CA ILE A 57 -14.18 -11.38 -11.20
C ILE A 57 -12.67 -11.20 -11.11
N ARG A 58 -11.96 -11.59 -12.17
CA ARG A 58 -10.52 -11.41 -12.31
C ARG A 58 -10.20 -9.94 -12.61
N ASN A 59 -9.20 -9.42 -11.90
CA ASN A 59 -8.68 -8.07 -12.10
C ASN A 59 -7.17 -8.13 -12.32
N GLN A 60 -6.67 -7.36 -13.28
CA GLN A 60 -5.24 -7.27 -13.57
C GLN A 60 -4.85 -5.79 -13.72
N TRP A 61 -3.72 -5.40 -13.11
CA TRP A 61 -3.12 -4.07 -13.26
C TRP A 61 -1.65 -4.13 -12.90
N SER A 62 -0.94 -3.03 -13.19
CA SER A 62 0.46 -2.88 -12.84
C SER A 62 0.67 -1.64 -11.99
N GLU A 63 1.68 -1.70 -11.13
CA GLU A 63 2.13 -0.58 -10.29
C GLU A 63 3.66 -0.49 -10.34
N VAL A 64 4.20 0.68 -9.98
CA VAL A 64 5.63 0.87 -9.70
C VAL A 64 5.79 1.15 -8.22
N HIS A 65 6.54 0.31 -7.52
CA HIS A 65 6.84 0.52 -6.10
C HIS A 65 8.28 0.94 -5.93
N ILE A 66 8.50 2.05 -5.22
CA ILE A 66 9.81 2.57 -4.86
C ILE A 66 10.03 2.32 -3.38
N GLN A 67 11.08 1.57 -3.04
CA GLN A 67 11.44 1.29 -1.65
C GLN A 67 12.30 2.41 -1.09
N LEU A 68 11.84 2.97 0.04
CA LEU A 68 12.58 3.91 0.87
C LEU A 68 13.11 3.15 2.09
N TRP A 69 14.39 3.32 2.39
CA TRP A 69 15.04 2.65 3.50
C TRP A 69 15.92 3.62 4.29
N GLU A 70 15.91 3.48 5.61
CA GLU A 70 16.75 4.22 6.54
C GLU A 70 17.81 3.28 7.15
N ASN A 71 19.07 3.69 7.10
CA ASN A 71 20.13 2.95 7.76
C ASN A 71 19.92 3.01 9.30
N GLU A 72 20.28 1.94 10.03
CA GLU A 72 20.26 1.93 11.50
C GLU A 72 21.16 3.03 12.08
N ILE A 73 22.29 3.27 11.44
CA ILE A 73 23.23 4.35 11.80
C ILE A 73 22.91 5.56 10.90
N PRO A 74 22.56 6.72 11.48
CA PRO A 74 22.33 7.94 10.70
C PRO A 74 23.52 8.34 9.84
N GLU A 75 23.23 8.78 8.63
CA GLU A 75 24.21 9.24 7.62
C GLU A 75 23.99 10.73 7.31
N PRO A 76 24.41 11.66 8.18
CA PRO A 76 24.02 13.07 8.09
C PRO A 76 24.49 13.77 6.81
N ASP A 77 25.53 13.25 6.16
CA ASP A 77 26.03 13.78 4.87
C ASP A 77 25.30 13.17 3.66
N HIS A 78 24.40 12.20 3.89
CA HIS A 78 23.58 11.61 2.86
C HIS A 78 22.28 12.38 2.72
N ALA A 79 21.96 12.83 1.51
CA ALA A 79 20.67 13.41 1.18
C ALA A 79 20.25 12.97 -0.23
N VAL A 80 18.95 12.87 -0.43
CA VAL A 80 18.37 12.61 -1.74
C VAL A 80 17.66 13.89 -2.21
N ASP A 81 18.13 14.43 -3.31
CA ASP A 81 17.46 15.47 -4.07
C ASP A 81 16.77 14.89 -5.32
N THR A 82 16.01 15.70 -6.03
CA THR A 82 15.32 15.32 -7.26
C THR A 82 16.26 14.85 -8.36
N SER A 83 17.45 15.45 -8.48
CA SER A 83 18.47 15.06 -9.47
C SER A 83 19.06 13.69 -9.17
N LYS A 84 19.33 13.39 -7.88
CA LYS A 84 19.80 12.07 -7.44
C LYS A 84 18.73 11.00 -7.65
N ALA A 85 17.46 11.31 -7.32
CA ALA A 85 16.34 10.42 -7.58
C ALA A 85 16.23 10.10 -9.09
N MET A 86 16.32 11.10 -9.97
CA MET A 86 16.29 10.89 -11.43
C MET A 86 17.44 10.02 -11.91
N LYS A 87 18.67 10.21 -11.42
CA LYS A 87 19.81 9.34 -11.75
C LYS A 87 19.55 7.88 -11.38
N ILE A 88 18.84 7.62 -10.26
CA ILE A 88 18.46 6.26 -9.87
C ILE A 88 17.48 5.67 -10.88
N PHE A 89 16.45 6.43 -11.32
CA PHE A 89 15.56 6.00 -12.41
C PHE A 89 16.32 5.70 -13.69
N GLU A 90 17.29 6.53 -14.09
CA GLU A 90 18.12 6.31 -15.27
C GLU A 90 18.94 5.02 -15.17
N VAL A 91 19.52 4.74 -14.00
CA VAL A 91 20.26 3.49 -13.75
C VAL A 91 19.34 2.27 -13.91
N VAL A 92 18.15 2.32 -13.28
CA VAL A 92 17.17 1.24 -13.37
C VAL A 92 16.68 1.06 -14.82
N ASN A 93 16.35 2.15 -15.53
CA ASN A 93 15.84 2.10 -16.90
C ASN A 93 16.87 1.57 -17.92
N ARG A 94 18.16 1.67 -17.63
CA ARG A 94 19.21 1.02 -18.46
C ARG A 94 19.20 -0.50 -18.36
N VAL A 95 18.73 -1.03 -17.23
CA VAL A 95 18.64 -2.48 -16.98
C VAL A 95 17.27 -3.02 -17.38
N ARG A 96 16.22 -2.29 -17.01
CA ARG A 96 14.83 -2.64 -17.24
C ARG A 96 13.96 -1.37 -17.22
N GLU A 97 13.19 -1.19 -18.29
CA GLU A 97 12.26 -0.06 -18.38
C GLU A 97 11.22 -0.10 -17.24
N THR A 98 11.04 1.05 -16.60
CA THR A 98 10.01 1.25 -15.58
C THR A 98 8.66 1.50 -16.24
N TYR A 99 7.57 0.94 -15.70
CA TYR A 99 6.23 1.10 -16.26
C TYR A 99 5.74 2.55 -16.10
N SER A 100 5.90 3.35 -17.15
CA SER A 100 5.63 4.80 -17.14
C SER A 100 4.15 5.13 -16.88
N GLU A 101 3.23 4.30 -17.40
CA GLU A 101 1.78 4.49 -17.26
C GLU A 101 1.19 3.87 -16.00
N ALA A 102 1.98 3.09 -15.26
CA ALA A 102 1.53 2.49 -14.01
C ALA A 102 1.51 3.50 -12.86
N SER A 103 0.62 3.29 -11.91
CA SER A 103 0.57 4.08 -10.67
C SER A 103 1.87 3.90 -9.88
N ILE A 104 2.41 5.01 -9.36
CA ILE A 104 3.60 4.99 -8.51
C ILE A 104 3.19 4.96 -7.03
N LYS A 105 3.85 4.11 -6.25
CA LYS A 105 3.69 4.01 -4.81
C LYS A 105 5.05 3.92 -4.13
N PHE A 106 5.08 4.23 -2.84
CA PHE A 106 6.30 4.17 -2.05
C PHE A 106 6.16 3.13 -0.94
N GLU A 107 7.10 2.20 -0.90
CA GLU A 107 7.21 1.20 0.16
C GLU A 107 8.12 1.76 1.26
N TYR A 108 7.56 1.87 2.45
CA TYR A 108 8.28 2.39 3.61
C TYR A 108 7.83 1.71 4.90
N GLY A 109 8.75 1.57 5.83
CA GLY A 109 8.53 1.13 7.19
C GLY A 109 9.75 1.40 8.06
N ASN A 110 9.53 1.55 9.36
CA ASN A 110 10.58 1.72 10.36
C ASN A 110 10.20 0.99 11.67
N SER A 111 10.94 1.21 12.76
CA SER A 111 10.70 0.52 14.04
C SER A 111 9.34 0.80 14.69
N VAL A 112 8.67 1.90 14.31
CA VAL A 112 7.38 2.34 14.87
C VAL A 112 6.25 2.36 13.84
N PHE A 113 6.59 2.31 12.56
CA PHE A 113 5.63 2.26 11.45
C PHE A 113 5.84 0.97 10.66
N PRO A 114 4.82 0.09 10.58
CA PRO A 114 4.94 -1.17 9.86
C PRO A 114 5.14 -0.91 8.36
N THR A 115 5.92 -1.77 7.69
CA THR A 115 6.13 -1.66 6.26
C THR A 115 4.80 -1.65 5.50
N ALA A 116 4.59 -0.61 4.73
CA ALA A 116 3.39 -0.40 3.92
C ALA A 116 3.76 0.16 2.55
N VAL A 117 2.90 -0.10 1.56
CA VAL A 117 2.98 0.49 0.22
C VAL A 117 1.97 1.63 0.16
N LEU A 118 2.48 2.85 0.04
CA LEU A 118 1.74 4.08 0.19
C LEU A 118 1.62 4.81 -1.15
N PRO A 119 0.40 5.12 -1.64
CA PRO A 119 0.22 5.97 -2.81
C PRO A 119 0.59 7.43 -2.52
N VAL A 120 0.92 8.16 -3.57
CA VAL A 120 1.11 9.61 -3.51
C VAL A 120 -0.26 10.28 -3.43
N HIS A 121 -0.49 11.03 -2.35
CA HIS A 121 -1.68 11.84 -2.18
C HIS A 121 -1.52 13.22 -2.81
N ASN A 122 -0.36 13.84 -2.59
CA ASN A 122 -0.06 15.19 -3.07
C ASN A 122 1.46 15.43 -3.10
N ILE A 123 1.90 16.40 -3.87
CA ILE A 123 3.28 16.91 -3.83
C ILE A 123 3.22 18.42 -3.59
N LYS A 124 3.86 18.87 -2.51
CA LYS A 124 3.99 20.29 -2.17
C LYS A 124 5.35 20.80 -2.58
N ASP A 125 5.38 21.87 -3.36
CA ASP A 125 6.58 22.62 -3.67
C ASP A 125 6.75 23.77 -2.65
N THR A 126 7.88 23.79 -1.94
CA THR A 126 8.23 24.85 -0.97
C THR A 126 9.26 25.83 -1.52
N GLY A 127 9.56 25.75 -2.83
CA GLY A 127 10.58 26.54 -3.50
C GLY A 127 11.94 25.84 -3.56
N ASN A 128 12.49 25.41 -2.43
CA ASN A 128 13.78 24.69 -2.34
C ASN A 128 13.63 23.17 -2.10
N ALA A 129 12.42 22.70 -1.85
CA ALA A 129 12.15 21.29 -1.61
C ALA A 129 10.80 20.86 -2.19
N LEU A 130 10.69 19.57 -2.55
CA LEU A 130 9.45 18.88 -2.81
C LEU A 130 9.11 17.98 -1.62
N ILE A 131 7.88 18.09 -1.12
CA ILE A 131 7.35 17.21 -0.08
C ILE A 131 6.32 16.29 -0.73
N VAL A 132 6.65 15.02 -0.84
CA VAL A 132 5.75 13.97 -1.33
C VAL A 132 4.91 13.48 -0.15
N GLN A 133 3.63 13.80 -0.16
CA GLN A 133 2.69 13.38 0.86
C GLN A 133 2.11 12.01 0.49
N LEU A 134 2.37 11.03 1.32
CA LEU A 134 1.90 9.66 1.16
C LEU A 134 0.67 9.44 2.05
N THR A 135 -0.22 8.57 1.62
CA THR A 135 -1.43 8.23 2.40
C THR A 135 -1.67 6.72 2.34
N PRO A 136 -1.90 6.05 3.46
CA PRO A 136 -2.26 4.64 3.44
C PRO A 136 -3.56 4.42 2.66
N ASP A 137 -3.55 3.45 1.75
CA ASP A 137 -4.75 2.97 1.07
C ASP A 137 -5.67 2.25 2.06
N GLN A 138 -6.98 2.43 1.88
CA GLN A 138 -7.98 1.65 2.59
C GLN A 138 -8.39 0.44 1.75
N THR A 139 -8.51 -0.71 2.40
CA THR A 139 -9.04 -1.90 1.74
C THR A 139 -10.50 -1.69 1.36
N THR A 140 -10.87 -2.03 0.12
CA THR A 140 -12.22 -1.91 -0.40
C THR A 140 -12.74 -3.25 -0.92
N CYS A 141 -14.03 -3.36 -1.09
CA CYS A 141 -14.65 -4.52 -1.71
C CYS A 141 -15.01 -4.21 -3.16
N LYS A 142 -14.17 -4.61 -4.11
CA LYS A 142 -14.36 -4.38 -5.54
C LYS A 142 -15.74 -4.85 -6.05
N ALA A 143 -16.27 -5.95 -5.50
CA ALA A 143 -17.60 -6.43 -5.85
C ALA A 143 -18.69 -5.43 -5.43
N LYS A 144 -18.59 -4.86 -4.22
CA LYS A 144 -19.52 -3.82 -3.75
C LYS A 144 -19.36 -2.50 -4.49
N ASP A 145 -18.13 -2.15 -4.88
CA ASP A 145 -17.85 -0.91 -5.58
C ASP A 145 -18.43 -0.91 -7.00
N ARG A 146 -18.58 -2.08 -7.62
CA ARG A 146 -19.24 -2.25 -8.92
C ARG A 146 -20.77 -2.21 -8.86
N ALA A 147 -21.34 -2.51 -7.70
CA ALA A 147 -22.78 -2.54 -7.51
C ALA A 147 -23.38 -1.13 -7.55
N THR A 148 -24.46 -0.96 -8.29
CA THR A 148 -25.11 0.34 -8.55
C THR A 148 -26.27 0.62 -7.61
N SER A 149 -26.86 -0.42 -7.02
CA SER A 149 -27.97 -0.30 -6.06
C SER A 149 -27.62 -0.84 -4.68
N PRO A 150 -28.35 -0.46 -3.61
CA PRO A 150 -28.18 -1.02 -2.28
C PRO A 150 -28.40 -2.55 -2.24
N GLU A 151 -29.37 -3.04 -3.01
CA GLU A 151 -29.70 -4.46 -3.12
C GLU A 151 -28.57 -5.23 -3.79
N GLU A 152 -28.00 -4.69 -4.88
CA GLU A 152 -26.83 -5.24 -5.54
C GLU A 152 -25.59 -5.24 -4.61
N LYS A 153 -25.40 -4.18 -3.81
CA LYS A 153 -24.32 -4.13 -2.82
C LYS A 153 -24.47 -5.18 -1.73
N ALA A 154 -25.70 -5.47 -1.32
CA ALA A 154 -25.99 -6.52 -0.35
C ALA A 154 -25.74 -7.91 -0.96
N ALA A 155 -26.09 -8.13 -2.22
CA ALA A 155 -25.91 -9.38 -2.95
C ALA A 155 -24.45 -9.61 -3.42
N ALA A 156 -23.68 -8.56 -3.64
CA ALA A 156 -22.32 -8.61 -4.20
C ALA A 156 -21.29 -9.33 -3.32
N CYS A 157 -21.58 -9.52 -2.04
CA CYS A 157 -20.72 -10.23 -1.10
C CYS A 157 -21.31 -11.61 -0.83
N CYS A 158 -20.70 -12.67 -1.34
CA CYS A 158 -21.02 -14.07 -1.04
C CYS A 158 -22.20 -14.72 -1.80
N GLY A 159 -22.59 -14.22 -2.97
CA GLY A 159 -23.63 -14.84 -3.81
C GLY A 159 -25.06 -14.61 -3.31
N PRO A 160 -26.08 -15.15 -3.99
CA PRO A 160 -27.47 -14.99 -3.55
C PRO A 160 -27.58 -15.51 -2.12
N VAL A 161 -28.24 -14.73 -1.28
CA VAL A 161 -28.44 -15.03 0.15
C VAL A 161 -29.23 -16.33 0.25
N ALA A 162 -28.54 -17.47 0.26
CA ALA A 162 -29.05 -18.63 0.96
C ALA A 162 -29.27 -18.17 2.40
N GLU A 163 -30.48 -18.33 2.95
CA GLU A 163 -30.79 -17.97 4.33
C GLU A 163 -29.64 -18.40 5.24
N LYS A 164 -28.97 -17.42 5.83
CA LYS A 164 -27.89 -17.73 6.79
C LYS A 164 -28.51 -18.61 7.86
N PRO A 165 -27.97 -19.83 8.11
CA PRO A 165 -28.46 -20.62 9.19
C PRO A 165 -28.36 -19.76 10.46
N LYS A 166 -29.49 -19.54 11.15
CA LYS A 166 -29.47 -18.85 12.44
C LYS A 166 -28.59 -19.68 13.35
N LEU A 167 -27.37 -19.20 13.59
CA LEU A 167 -26.52 -19.75 14.64
C LEU A 167 -27.25 -19.49 15.97
N THR A 168 -27.99 -20.49 16.43
CA THR A 168 -28.49 -20.49 17.77
C THR A 168 -27.27 -20.70 18.67
N LEU A 169 -26.88 -19.68 19.41
CA LEU A 169 -25.90 -19.81 20.48
C LEU A 169 -26.49 -20.83 21.46
N VAL A 170 -26.06 -22.07 21.37
CA VAL A 170 -26.31 -23.04 22.44
C VAL A 170 -25.48 -22.55 23.62
N SER A 171 -26.17 -22.05 24.65
CA SER A 171 -25.53 -21.77 25.92
C SER A 171 -24.84 -23.06 26.39
N LEU A 172 -23.51 -23.03 26.41
CA LEU A 172 -22.76 -24.06 27.13
C LEU A 172 -23.05 -23.84 28.62
N GLN A 173 -24.08 -24.52 29.13
CA GLN A 173 -24.21 -24.68 30.54
C GLN A 173 -22.98 -25.45 31.02
N GLN A 174 -22.21 -24.80 31.87
CA GLN A 174 -21.14 -25.45 32.60
C GLN A 174 -21.75 -26.63 33.35
N SER A 175 -21.44 -27.82 32.91
CA SER A 175 -21.64 -29.01 33.74
C SER A 175 -20.48 -29.00 34.72
N ASP A 176 -20.80 -28.63 35.96
CA ASP A 176 -19.96 -28.92 37.10
C ASP A 176 -19.83 -30.43 37.25
N SER A 177 -18.73 -30.99 36.77
CA SER A 177 -18.24 -32.26 37.21
C SER A 177 -16.72 -32.27 37.16
N ASN A 178 -16.15 -31.77 38.28
CA ASN A 178 -14.81 -32.11 38.70
C ASN A 178 -14.74 -33.57 39.06
N THR A 179 -14.27 -34.43 38.14
CA THR A 179 -13.55 -35.65 38.48
C THR A 179 -12.75 -36.09 37.27
N CYS A 180 -11.51 -35.68 37.20
CA CYS A 180 -10.50 -36.40 36.41
C CYS A 180 -9.97 -37.55 37.29
N GLU A 181 -10.33 -38.79 36.95
CA GLU A 181 -9.63 -39.94 37.52
C GLU A 181 -8.24 -40.08 36.87
N PRO A 182 -7.19 -40.38 37.69
CA PRO A 182 -5.86 -40.61 37.15
C PRO A 182 -5.83 -41.97 36.41
N GLY A 183 -5.72 -41.90 35.06
CA GLY A 183 -5.56 -43.08 34.23
C GLY A 183 -6.30 -43.11 32.89
N SER A 184 -7.20 -42.15 32.61
CA SER A 184 -7.80 -42.01 31.29
C SER A 184 -6.96 -41.06 30.47
N GLY A 185 -6.21 -41.60 29.48
CA GLY A 185 -5.36 -40.85 28.58
C GLY A 185 -6.15 -39.87 27.75
N CYS A 186 -6.15 -38.60 28.15
CA CYS A 186 -6.45 -37.44 27.32
C CYS A 186 -5.11 -36.70 27.09
N CYS A 187 -4.48 -37.02 25.95
CA CYS A 187 -3.48 -36.16 25.35
C CYS A 187 -4.12 -35.37 24.21
#